data_b37c544f378263213bff39e0ebe45dda
#
_entry.id   b37c544f378263213bff39e0ebe45dda
#
_cell.length_a   1.000
_cell.length_b   1.000
_cell.length_c   1.000
_cell.angle_alpha   90.00
_cell.angle_beta   90.00
_cell.angle_gamma   90.00
#
_symmetry.space_group_name_H-M   'P 1'
#
loop_
_entity.id
_entity.type
_entity.pdbx_description
1 polymer ?
#
loop_
_entity_poly.entity_id
_entity_poly.type
_entity_poly.pdbx_seq_one_letter_code
_entity_poly.pdbx_strand_id
1 'polypeptide(L)'
;MKANPTPSQRVVLVTGPSGAGRSTAINTLEDLGFEAIDNIPVSLIPRLIDGANALAQPLALGIDARNRDFSVEGLMELHAVLSSRGDMNCELLYLDCLPDILSRRYSETRRRHPLAPDESPADGIARELALLEDVKTRADILVDTSELTIHDLRAEIENWFSDATGQGMAISIHSFSYKRGLPQGLDMAFDCRFLRNPHWEPDLRPFTGLDRQVSDYVAADKRFDVFVKHIMELLGVVLPGCLDEGKAHFSVGFGCTGGKHRSVTLTEAVAAALAKQSWRVSIRHRELERQGVRVTTPVAPESEREASE
;
A
#
# COMPACT_ATOMS: atom_id res chain seq x y z
N MET A 1 25.62 -14.32 -25.97
CA MET A 1 25.47 -12.97 -25.38
C MET A 1 24.01 -12.85 -24.98
N LYS A 2 23.68 -12.98 -23.68
CA LYS A 2 22.34 -12.65 -23.19
C LYS A 2 22.25 -11.13 -23.20
N ALA A 3 21.30 -10.56 -23.95
CA ALA A 3 21.00 -9.13 -23.91
C ALA A 3 20.65 -8.79 -22.46
N ASN A 4 21.33 -7.80 -21.88
CA ASN A 4 20.83 -7.18 -20.64
C ASN A 4 19.40 -6.71 -20.91
N PRO A 5 18.42 -7.02 -20.05
CA PRO A 5 17.10 -6.46 -20.21
C PRO A 5 17.23 -4.92 -20.17
N THR A 6 16.73 -4.26 -21.19
CA THR A 6 16.56 -2.80 -21.18
C THR A 6 15.76 -2.46 -19.92
N PRO A 7 16.17 -1.49 -19.09
CA PRO A 7 15.39 -1.12 -17.93
C PRO A 7 13.98 -0.73 -18.39
N SER A 8 12.97 -1.43 -17.93
CA SER A 8 11.58 -1.13 -18.25
C SER A 8 11.22 0.20 -17.59
N GLN A 9 10.63 1.10 -18.37
CA GLN A 9 10.17 2.38 -17.86
C GLN A 9 9.05 2.16 -16.84
N ARG A 10 9.13 2.81 -15.68
CA ARG A 10 8.09 2.74 -14.65
C ARG A 10 7.08 3.86 -14.82
N VAL A 11 5.79 3.50 -14.86
CA VAL A 11 4.66 4.45 -14.95
C VAL A 11 3.70 4.16 -13.81
N VAL A 12 3.36 5.18 -13.03
CA VAL A 12 2.38 5.08 -11.94
C VAL A 12 1.18 5.96 -12.25
N LEU A 13 0.01 5.33 -12.43
CA LEU A 13 -1.27 6.02 -12.57
C LEU A 13 -1.86 6.19 -11.18
N VAL A 14 -2.03 7.43 -10.71
CA VAL A 14 -2.51 7.73 -9.36
C VAL A 14 -3.93 8.27 -9.42
N THR A 15 -4.87 7.59 -8.78
CA THR A 15 -6.28 8.02 -8.73
C THR A 15 -6.91 7.73 -7.36
N GLY A 16 -8.16 8.12 -7.17
CA GLY A 16 -8.92 7.96 -5.95
C GLY A 16 -9.88 9.11 -5.74
N PRO A 17 -10.80 9.02 -4.78
CA PRO A 17 -11.78 10.07 -4.52
C PRO A 17 -11.12 11.37 -4.09
N SER A 18 -11.77 12.46 -4.43
CA SER A 18 -11.34 13.81 -4.07
C SER A 18 -11.21 13.95 -2.55
N GLY A 19 -10.05 14.36 -2.08
CA GLY A 19 -9.74 14.43 -0.64
C GLY A 19 -9.02 13.19 -0.08
N ALA A 20 -8.81 12.13 -0.86
CA ALA A 20 -8.06 10.95 -0.43
C ALA A 20 -6.53 11.17 -0.37
N GLY A 21 -6.00 12.30 -0.87
CA GLY A 21 -4.58 12.63 -0.75
C GLY A 21 -3.77 12.50 -2.04
N ARG A 22 -4.41 12.43 -3.23
CA ARG A 22 -3.73 12.27 -4.53
C ARG A 22 -2.59 13.27 -4.74
N SER A 23 -2.80 14.56 -4.52
CA SER A 23 -1.74 15.56 -4.68
C SER A 23 -0.54 15.34 -3.73
N THR A 24 -0.78 14.83 -2.52
CA THR A 24 0.30 14.44 -1.63
C THR A 24 1.10 13.28 -2.19
N ALA A 25 0.42 12.26 -2.72
CA ALA A 25 1.09 11.10 -3.34
C ALA A 25 1.90 11.50 -4.58
N ILE A 26 1.34 12.33 -5.47
CA ILE A 26 2.04 12.84 -6.66
C ILE A 26 3.29 13.63 -6.27
N ASN A 27 3.19 14.56 -5.31
CA ASN A 27 4.34 15.34 -4.85
C ASN A 27 5.41 14.44 -4.19
N THR A 28 5.01 13.39 -3.48
CA THR A 28 5.96 12.44 -2.91
C THR A 28 6.67 11.63 -3.98
N LEU A 29 5.97 11.21 -5.04
CA LEU A 29 6.58 10.54 -6.18
C LEU A 29 7.57 11.48 -6.92
N GLU A 30 7.26 12.78 -7.03
CA GLU A 30 8.18 13.77 -7.57
C GLU A 30 9.45 13.88 -6.72
N ASP A 31 9.30 13.94 -5.39
CA ASP A 31 10.44 13.94 -4.43
C ASP A 31 11.30 12.67 -4.57
N LEU A 32 10.72 11.54 -4.99
CA LEU A 32 11.41 10.27 -5.29
C LEU A 32 12.02 10.20 -6.70
N GLY A 33 11.95 11.29 -7.48
CA GLY A 33 12.57 11.40 -8.80
C GLY A 33 11.70 10.95 -9.97
N PHE A 34 10.39 10.78 -9.77
CA PHE A 34 9.44 10.60 -10.87
C PHE A 34 9.18 11.94 -11.56
N GLU A 35 9.05 11.92 -12.89
CA GLU A 35 8.42 13.04 -13.60
C GLU A 35 6.92 13.01 -13.27
N ALA A 36 6.44 14.03 -12.54
CA ALA A 36 5.09 14.06 -11.99
C ALA A 36 4.18 15.01 -12.75
N ILE A 37 3.02 14.52 -13.21
CA ILE A 37 2.00 15.35 -13.86
C ILE A 37 0.67 15.09 -13.18
N ASP A 38 0.15 16.06 -12.42
CA ASP A 38 -1.18 15.95 -11.81
C ASP A 38 -2.28 16.44 -12.76
N ASN A 39 -3.43 15.80 -12.68
CA ASN A 39 -4.65 16.14 -13.43
C ASN A 39 -4.47 16.11 -14.98
N ILE A 40 -3.75 15.11 -15.48
CA ILE A 40 -3.59 14.91 -16.92
C ILE A 40 -4.88 14.30 -17.52
N PRO A 41 -5.37 14.78 -18.69
CA PRO A 41 -6.39 14.10 -19.46
C PRO A 41 -5.95 12.71 -19.91
N VAL A 42 -6.80 11.71 -19.71
CA VAL A 42 -6.49 10.30 -20.05
C VAL A 42 -6.12 10.15 -21.52
N SER A 43 -6.79 10.88 -22.41
CA SER A 43 -6.54 10.88 -23.87
C SER A 43 -5.15 11.40 -24.28
N LEU A 44 -4.45 12.15 -23.42
CA LEU A 44 -3.13 12.69 -23.73
C LEU A 44 -1.99 11.76 -23.29
N ILE A 45 -2.25 10.81 -22.39
CA ILE A 45 -1.23 9.92 -21.82
C ILE A 45 -0.50 9.09 -22.90
N PRO A 46 -1.17 8.46 -23.89
CA PRO A 46 -0.47 7.72 -24.93
C PRO A 46 0.53 8.60 -25.72
N ARG A 47 0.16 9.84 -26.03
CA ARG A 47 1.03 10.78 -26.74
C ARG A 47 2.24 11.22 -25.91
N LEU A 48 2.06 11.34 -24.60
CA LEU A 48 3.14 11.66 -23.67
C LEU A 48 4.17 10.53 -23.65
N ILE A 49 3.69 9.29 -23.54
CA ILE A 49 4.54 8.10 -23.43
C ILE A 49 5.24 7.75 -24.73
N ASP A 50 4.55 7.89 -25.88
CA ASP A 50 5.08 7.56 -27.20
C ASP A 50 5.90 8.71 -27.83
N GLY A 51 6.08 9.82 -27.13
CA GLY A 51 6.83 10.98 -27.60
C GLY A 51 8.32 10.68 -27.85
N ALA A 52 8.95 11.47 -28.76
CA ALA A 52 10.32 11.23 -29.26
C ALA A 52 11.44 11.28 -28.19
N ASN A 53 11.17 11.72 -26.99
CA ASN A 53 12.06 11.65 -25.82
C ASN A 53 11.55 10.57 -24.89
N ALA A 54 11.67 9.30 -25.28
CA ALA A 54 11.38 8.18 -24.42
C ALA A 54 11.99 8.43 -23.04
N LEU A 55 11.13 8.53 -22.06
CA LEU A 55 11.36 9.08 -20.74
C LEU A 55 12.54 8.35 -20.06
N ALA A 56 13.58 9.11 -19.76
CA ALA A 56 14.73 8.61 -18.99
C ALA A 56 14.40 8.44 -17.51
N GLN A 57 13.26 8.97 -17.06
CA GLN A 57 12.80 8.97 -15.67
C GLN A 57 11.48 8.22 -15.53
N PRO A 58 11.21 7.61 -14.37
CA PRO A 58 9.90 7.06 -14.08
C PRO A 58 8.84 8.17 -14.09
N LEU A 59 7.60 7.82 -14.45
CA LEU A 59 6.50 8.76 -14.65
C LEU A 59 5.39 8.55 -13.64
N ALA A 60 4.91 9.62 -13.00
CA ALA A 60 3.77 9.60 -12.08
C ALA A 60 2.63 10.49 -12.65
N LEU A 61 1.48 9.89 -12.93
CA LEU A 61 0.36 10.56 -13.58
C LEU A 61 -0.86 10.58 -12.65
N GLY A 62 -1.22 11.78 -12.17
CA GLY A 62 -2.44 12.02 -11.41
C GLY A 62 -3.67 12.08 -12.32
N ILE A 63 -4.61 11.17 -12.13
CA ILE A 63 -5.84 11.08 -12.89
C ILE A 63 -7.01 11.47 -11.99
N ASP A 64 -7.77 12.47 -12.43
CA ASP A 64 -8.89 13.03 -11.68
C ASP A 64 -10.21 12.70 -12.36
N ALA A 65 -11.14 12.12 -11.60
CA ALA A 65 -12.50 11.85 -12.08
C ALA A 65 -13.28 13.10 -12.55
N ARG A 66 -12.77 14.30 -12.22
CA ARG A 66 -13.32 15.59 -12.67
C ARG A 66 -12.88 15.97 -14.07
N ASN A 67 -11.92 15.27 -14.64
CA ASN A 67 -11.42 15.59 -15.96
C ASN A 67 -12.51 15.32 -17.01
N ARG A 68 -12.61 16.19 -18.03
CA ARG A 68 -13.70 16.13 -19.03
C ARG A 68 -13.69 14.85 -19.85
N ASP A 69 -12.53 14.26 -20.04
CA ASP A 69 -12.35 13.02 -20.79
C ASP A 69 -12.19 11.79 -19.89
N PHE A 70 -12.46 11.94 -18.57
CA PHE A 70 -12.42 10.82 -17.65
C PHE A 70 -13.60 9.87 -17.90
N SER A 71 -13.27 8.62 -18.12
CA SER A 71 -14.20 7.50 -17.96
C SER A 71 -13.46 6.33 -17.31
N VAL A 72 -14.19 5.53 -16.58
CA VAL A 72 -13.63 4.33 -15.93
C VAL A 72 -13.10 3.36 -16.98
N GLU A 73 -13.86 3.15 -18.05
CA GLU A 73 -13.50 2.30 -19.17
C GLU A 73 -12.20 2.77 -19.82
N GLY A 74 -12.10 4.08 -20.12
CA GLY A 74 -10.91 4.68 -20.75
C GLY A 74 -9.66 4.56 -19.87
N LEU A 75 -9.79 4.73 -18.53
CA LEU A 75 -8.68 4.54 -17.61
C LEU A 75 -8.25 3.06 -17.56
N MET A 76 -9.21 2.13 -17.48
CA MET A 76 -8.91 0.71 -17.41
C MET A 76 -8.34 0.17 -18.73
N GLU A 77 -8.81 0.65 -19.87
CA GLU A 77 -8.24 0.34 -21.19
C GLU A 77 -6.80 0.86 -21.30
N LEU A 78 -6.55 2.10 -20.89
CA LEU A 78 -5.21 2.67 -20.85
C LEU A 78 -4.28 1.82 -19.97
N HIS A 79 -4.71 1.48 -18.76
CA HIS A 79 -3.91 0.66 -17.84
C HIS A 79 -3.59 -0.71 -18.46
N ALA A 80 -4.57 -1.39 -19.06
CA ALA A 80 -4.38 -2.67 -19.72
C ALA A 80 -3.39 -2.58 -20.89
N VAL A 81 -3.50 -1.53 -21.73
CA VAL A 81 -2.59 -1.29 -22.85
C VAL A 81 -1.16 -1.06 -22.35
N LEU A 82 -0.97 -0.20 -21.34
CA LEU A 82 0.36 0.09 -20.80
C LEU A 82 0.98 -1.12 -20.09
N SER A 83 0.20 -1.87 -19.32
CA SER A 83 0.67 -3.08 -18.62
C SER A 83 1.02 -4.24 -19.58
N SER A 84 0.43 -4.27 -20.78
CA SER A 84 0.76 -5.27 -21.81
C SER A 84 2.06 -4.99 -22.56
N ARG A 85 2.64 -3.80 -22.41
CA ARG A 85 3.89 -3.40 -23.07
C ARG A 85 5.09 -4.02 -22.35
N GLY A 86 5.94 -4.71 -23.08
CA GLY A 86 7.14 -5.34 -22.52
C GLY A 86 8.29 -4.37 -22.21
N ASP A 87 8.17 -3.11 -22.61
CA ASP A 87 9.16 -2.04 -22.42
C ASP A 87 8.86 -1.14 -21.21
N MET A 88 7.72 -1.36 -20.52
CA MET A 88 7.34 -0.57 -19.35
C MET A 88 6.65 -1.40 -18.25
N ASN A 89 6.70 -0.88 -17.03
CA ASN A 89 5.96 -1.38 -15.88
C ASN A 89 4.93 -0.32 -15.48
N CYS A 90 3.65 -0.59 -15.72
CA CYS A 90 2.56 0.33 -15.39
C CYS A 90 1.81 -0.17 -14.15
N GLU A 91 1.72 0.67 -13.13
CA GLU A 91 1.05 0.37 -11.86
C GLU A 91 -0.10 1.37 -11.62
N LEU A 92 -1.27 0.88 -11.23
CA LEU A 92 -2.42 1.69 -10.86
C LEU A 92 -2.50 1.81 -9.33
N LEU A 93 -2.13 2.98 -8.81
CA LEU A 93 -2.25 3.33 -7.39
C LEU A 93 -3.62 3.97 -7.13
N TYR A 94 -4.43 3.31 -6.31
CA TYR A 94 -5.70 3.82 -5.82
C TYR A 94 -5.58 4.29 -4.36
N LEU A 95 -5.86 5.56 -4.12
CA LEU A 95 -5.96 6.10 -2.76
C LEU A 95 -7.40 5.99 -2.29
N ASP A 96 -7.66 5.12 -1.32
CA ASP A 96 -8.98 4.95 -0.73
C ASP A 96 -9.16 5.82 0.52
N CYS A 97 -10.41 6.16 0.84
CA CYS A 97 -10.74 6.84 2.08
C CYS A 97 -12.21 6.64 2.43
N LEU A 98 -12.50 6.45 3.72
CA LEU A 98 -13.86 6.29 4.22
C LEU A 98 -14.70 7.56 3.96
N PRO A 99 -16.00 7.42 3.58
CA PRO A 99 -16.89 8.55 3.25
C PRO A 99 -16.97 9.60 4.35
N ASP A 100 -17.05 9.16 5.61
CA ASP A 100 -17.14 10.06 6.77
C ASP A 100 -15.88 10.90 6.95
N ILE A 101 -14.72 10.32 6.66
CA ILE A 101 -13.44 11.01 6.72
C ILE A 101 -13.30 12.00 5.57
N LEU A 102 -13.71 11.62 4.35
CA LEU A 102 -13.78 12.54 3.22
C LEU A 102 -14.69 13.73 3.52
N SER A 103 -15.89 13.48 4.05
CA SER A 103 -16.84 14.53 4.44
C SER A 103 -16.24 15.51 5.46
N ARG A 104 -15.49 14.99 6.44
CA ARG A 104 -14.76 15.82 7.41
C ARG A 104 -13.69 16.67 6.74
N ARG A 105 -12.83 16.07 5.88
CA ARG A 105 -11.78 16.79 5.14
C ARG A 105 -12.34 17.89 4.25
N TYR A 106 -13.50 17.64 3.62
CA TYR A 106 -14.20 18.65 2.82
C TYR A 106 -14.72 19.82 3.68
N SER A 107 -15.32 19.53 4.85
CA SER A 107 -15.82 20.57 5.75
C SER A 107 -14.70 21.47 6.30
N GLU A 108 -13.52 20.91 6.59
CA GLU A 108 -12.34 21.64 7.02
C GLU A 108 -11.81 22.60 5.94
N THR A 109 -11.88 22.19 4.66
CA THR A 109 -11.36 22.99 3.52
C THR A 109 -12.40 23.96 2.94
N ARG A 110 -13.68 23.87 3.36
CA ARG A 110 -14.80 24.68 2.84
C ARG A 110 -14.93 24.67 1.32
N ARG A 111 -14.52 23.59 0.66
CA ARG A 111 -14.61 23.41 -0.79
C ARG A 111 -15.94 22.76 -1.15
N ARG A 112 -16.50 23.14 -2.31
CA ARG A 112 -17.64 22.42 -2.90
C ARG A 112 -17.14 21.14 -3.56
N HIS A 113 -17.95 20.07 -3.47
CA HIS A 113 -17.60 18.84 -4.14
C HIS A 113 -17.77 19.00 -5.66
N PRO A 114 -16.78 18.62 -6.48
CA PRO A 114 -16.83 18.85 -7.92
C PRO A 114 -18.00 18.16 -8.63
N LEU A 115 -18.40 16.96 -8.18
CA LEU A 115 -19.53 16.21 -8.74
C LEU A 115 -20.89 16.58 -8.12
N ALA A 116 -20.91 17.53 -7.18
CA ALA A 116 -22.12 18.04 -6.55
C ALA A 116 -21.96 19.52 -6.15
N PRO A 117 -21.77 20.45 -7.13
CA PRO A 117 -21.48 21.86 -6.83
C PRO A 117 -22.61 22.58 -6.12
N ASP A 118 -23.85 22.12 -6.31
CA ASP A 118 -25.07 22.72 -5.75
C ASP A 118 -25.77 21.84 -4.70
N GLU A 119 -25.17 20.70 -4.34
CA GLU A 119 -25.68 19.73 -3.38
C GLU A 119 -24.72 19.60 -2.17
N SER A 120 -25.02 18.65 -1.27
CA SER A 120 -24.12 18.41 -0.14
C SER A 120 -22.81 17.74 -0.58
N PRO A 121 -21.69 18.01 0.08
CA PRO A 121 -20.44 17.28 -0.19
C PRO A 121 -20.59 15.75 -0.07
N ALA A 122 -21.48 15.28 0.81
CA ALA A 122 -21.75 13.86 1.01
C ALA A 122 -22.32 13.19 -0.25
N ASP A 123 -23.24 13.87 -0.96
CA ASP A 123 -23.83 13.37 -2.21
C ASP A 123 -22.75 13.26 -3.31
N GLY A 124 -21.88 14.26 -3.40
CA GLY A 124 -20.77 14.25 -4.34
C GLY A 124 -19.76 13.12 -4.05
N ILE A 125 -19.42 12.93 -2.78
CA ILE A 125 -18.53 11.83 -2.33
C ILE A 125 -19.15 10.48 -2.67
N ALA A 126 -20.43 10.27 -2.39
CA ALA A 126 -21.10 9.01 -2.69
C ALA A 126 -21.10 8.70 -4.19
N ARG A 127 -21.33 9.70 -5.04
CA ARG A 127 -21.28 9.55 -6.50
C ARG A 127 -19.86 9.23 -6.99
N GLU A 128 -18.85 9.92 -6.45
CA GLU A 128 -17.45 9.70 -6.84
C GLU A 128 -16.98 8.30 -6.43
N LEU A 129 -17.29 7.86 -5.22
CA LEU A 129 -16.97 6.50 -4.75
C LEU A 129 -17.65 5.42 -5.61
N ALA A 130 -18.94 5.61 -5.93
CA ALA A 130 -19.66 4.69 -6.81
C ALA A 130 -19.08 4.67 -8.22
N LEU A 131 -18.67 5.82 -8.76
CA LEU A 131 -18.02 5.92 -10.07
C LEU A 131 -16.67 5.17 -10.09
N LEU A 132 -15.89 5.27 -9.01
CA LEU A 132 -14.54 4.73 -8.94
C LEU A 132 -14.45 3.28 -8.41
N GLU A 133 -15.57 2.63 -8.09
CA GLU A 133 -15.58 1.29 -7.49
C GLU A 133 -14.89 0.24 -8.39
N ASP A 134 -15.14 0.27 -9.69
CA ASP A 134 -14.51 -0.64 -10.64
C ASP A 134 -12.99 -0.38 -10.77
N VAL A 135 -12.56 0.87 -10.65
CA VAL A 135 -11.14 1.24 -10.64
C VAL A 135 -10.47 0.74 -9.38
N LYS A 136 -11.14 0.91 -8.22
CA LYS A 136 -10.66 0.43 -6.92
C LYS A 136 -10.42 -1.08 -6.91
N THR A 137 -11.36 -1.85 -7.47
CA THR A 137 -11.25 -3.33 -7.47
C THR A 137 -10.15 -3.87 -8.37
N ARG A 138 -9.71 -3.08 -9.37
CA ARG A 138 -8.68 -3.45 -10.33
C ARG A 138 -7.34 -2.75 -10.10
N ALA A 139 -7.22 -1.96 -9.04
CA ALA A 139 -5.99 -1.27 -8.71
C ALA A 139 -4.90 -2.27 -8.28
N ASP A 140 -3.67 -2.06 -8.77
CA ASP A 140 -2.51 -2.87 -8.38
C ASP A 140 -2.10 -2.56 -6.94
N ILE A 141 -2.22 -1.28 -6.55
CA ILE A 141 -1.88 -0.78 -5.23
C ILE A 141 -3.09 -0.05 -4.66
N LEU A 142 -3.53 -0.44 -3.47
CA LEU A 142 -4.59 0.24 -2.73
C LEU A 142 -4.06 0.75 -1.39
N VAL A 143 -4.08 2.07 -1.20
CA VAL A 143 -3.67 2.72 0.05
C VAL A 143 -4.90 3.35 0.73
N ASP A 144 -5.32 2.77 1.85
CA ASP A 144 -6.38 3.35 2.69
C ASP A 144 -5.83 4.53 3.50
N THR A 145 -6.24 5.74 3.14
CA THR A 145 -5.79 7.00 3.76
C THR A 145 -6.69 7.48 4.89
N SER A 146 -7.71 6.72 5.28
CA SER A 146 -8.73 7.14 6.26
C SER A 146 -8.13 7.58 7.59
N GLU A 147 -7.07 6.94 8.02
CA GLU A 147 -6.41 7.20 9.30
C GLU A 147 -5.00 7.77 9.17
N LEU A 148 -4.59 8.06 7.93
CA LEU A 148 -3.27 8.63 7.66
C LEU A 148 -3.27 10.15 7.83
N THR A 149 -2.25 10.66 8.49
CA THR A 149 -1.85 12.06 8.33
C THR A 149 -1.16 12.25 6.98
N ILE A 150 -0.97 13.51 6.55
CA ILE A 150 -0.20 13.83 5.33
C ILE A 150 1.21 13.21 5.40
N HIS A 151 1.79 13.19 6.59
CA HIS A 151 3.14 12.67 6.82
C HIS A 151 3.19 11.15 6.72
N ASP A 152 2.16 10.47 7.25
CA ASP A 152 2.05 9.01 7.17
C ASP A 152 1.79 8.56 5.73
N LEU A 153 0.99 9.31 4.96
CA LEU A 153 0.79 9.04 3.54
C LEU A 153 2.09 9.19 2.74
N ARG A 154 2.91 10.23 3.02
CA ARG A 154 4.23 10.38 2.40
C ARG A 154 5.11 9.16 2.69
N ALA A 155 5.25 8.78 3.95
CA ALA A 155 6.04 7.62 4.34
C ALA A 155 5.52 6.33 3.68
N GLU A 156 4.20 6.18 3.53
CA GLU A 156 3.60 5.03 2.84
C GLU A 156 4.01 5.02 1.35
N ILE A 157 3.89 6.15 0.64
CA ILE A 157 4.30 6.26 -0.77
C ILE A 157 5.82 6.06 -0.92
N GLU A 158 6.64 6.61 -0.03
CA GLU A 158 8.08 6.38 -0.01
C GLU A 158 8.41 4.89 0.12
N ASN A 159 7.75 4.18 1.04
CA ASN A 159 7.93 2.74 1.23
C ASN A 159 7.59 1.94 -0.04
N TRP A 160 6.58 2.37 -0.80
CA TRP A 160 6.16 1.70 -2.02
C TRP A 160 7.07 2.01 -3.21
N PHE A 161 7.64 3.21 -3.30
CA PHE A 161 8.25 3.72 -4.53
C PHE A 161 9.71 4.17 -4.39
N SER A 162 10.34 4.10 -3.20
CA SER A 162 11.71 4.59 -2.94
C SER A 162 12.80 3.94 -3.80
N ASP A 163 12.55 2.77 -4.39
CA ASP A 163 13.46 2.14 -5.33
C ASP A 163 12.89 2.18 -6.76
N ALA A 164 13.20 3.23 -7.50
CA ALA A 164 12.86 3.35 -8.92
C ALA A 164 13.48 2.23 -9.81
N THR A 165 14.44 1.46 -9.26
CA THR A 165 15.13 0.35 -9.94
C THR A 165 14.57 -1.03 -9.57
N GLY A 166 13.55 -1.11 -8.70
CA GLY A 166 13.08 -2.36 -8.10
C GLY A 166 12.40 -3.30 -9.08
N GLN A 167 13.12 -4.29 -9.53
CA GLN A 167 12.55 -5.52 -10.07
C GLN A 167 12.11 -6.39 -8.88
N GLY A 168 10.78 -6.56 -8.70
CA GLY A 168 10.23 -7.45 -7.70
C GLY A 168 8.98 -6.91 -7.03
N MET A 169 8.14 -7.82 -6.52
CA MET A 169 6.92 -7.48 -5.79
C MET A 169 7.27 -6.98 -4.38
N ALA A 170 6.70 -5.84 -3.98
CA ALA A 170 6.79 -5.33 -2.60
C ALA A 170 5.75 -6.01 -1.71
N ILE A 171 6.14 -6.39 -0.50
CA ILE A 171 5.25 -7.04 0.46
C ILE A 171 5.03 -6.12 1.65
N SER A 172 3.78 -5.78 1.94
CA SER A 172 3.39 -5.01 3.12
C SER A 172 2.77 -5.91 4.18
N ILE A 173 3.32 -5.92 5.39
CA ILE A 173 2.80 -6.74 6.49
C ILE A 173 2.25 -5.85 7.59
N HIS A 174 0.97 -6.05 7.90
CA HIS A 174 0.24 -5.22 8.83
C HIS A 174 -0.15 -5.97 10.11
N SER A 175 0.01 -5.33 11.28
CA SER A 175 -0.73 -5.72 12.46
C SER A 175 -1.95 -4.84 12.68
N PHE A 176 -3.09 -5.43 13.03
CA PHE A 176 -4.35 -4.71 13.21
C PHE A 176 -5.21 -5.24 14.36
N SER A 177 -6.22 -4.45 14.73
CA SER A 177 -7.19 -4.76 15.78
C SER A 177 -8.54 -5.15 15.19
N TYR A 178 -9.04 -6.35 15.50
CA TYR A 178 -10.41 -6.74 15.14
C TYR A 178 -11.51 -5.89 15.80
N LYS A 179 -11.20 -5.15 16.87
CA LYS A 179 -12.16 -4.18 17.43
C LYS A 179 -12.49 -3.03 16.47
N ARG A 180 -11.59 -2.76 15.52
CA ARG A 180 -11.76 -1.72 14.50
C ARG A 180 -12.15 -2.25 13.14
N GLY A 181 -12.27 -3.55 13.01
CA GLY A 181 -12.57 -4.22 11.75
C GLY A 181 -11.33 -4.65 10.97
N LEU A 182 -11.58 -5.27 9.83
CA LEU A 182 -10.55 -5.70 8.90
C LEU A 182 -10.09 -4.49 8.09
N PRO A 183 -8.77 -4.22 8.00
CA PRO A 183 -8.25 -3.19 7.12
C PRO A 183 -8.60 -3.47 5.65
N GLN A 184 -8.88 -2.41 4.91
CA GLN A 184 -9.06 -2.51 3.45
C GLN A 184 -7.70 -2.71 2.77
N GLY A 185 -7.70 -3.30 1.58
CA GLY A 185 -6.50 -3.49 0.77
C GLY A 185 -5.57 -4.62 1.23
N LEU A 186 -6.03 -5.52 2.11
CA LEU A 186 -5.29 -6.73 2.43
C LEU A 186 -5.63 -7.85 1.45
N ASP A 187 -4.61 -8.47 0.86
CA ASP A 187 -4.76 -9.67 0.04
C ASP A 187 -5.03 -10.90 0.91
N MET A 188 -4.39 -10.95 2.09
CA MET A 188 -4.59 -12.02 3.06
C MET A 188 -4.69 -11.47 4.48
N ALA A 189 -5.52 -12.11 5.31
CA ALA A 189 -5.66 -11.76 6.71
C ALA A 189 -5.71 -13.01 7.60
N PHE A 190 -4.94 -12.99 8.69
CA PHE A 190 -4.84 -14.08 9.63
C PHE A 190 -5.27 -13.67 11.04
N ASP A 191 -6.05 -14.52 11.68
CA ASP A 191 -6.48 -14.31 13.07
C ASP A 191 -5.46 -14.91 14.06
N CYS A 192 -4.89 -14.05 14.90
CA CYS A 192 -3.90 -14.44 15.91
C CYS A 192 -4.51 -14.61 17.31
N ARG A 193 -5.84 -14.53 17.49
CA ARG A 193 -6.48 -14.54 18.81
C ARG A 193 -6.38 -15.86 19.55
N PHE A 194 -6.08 -16.95 18.85
CA PHE A 194 -5.87 -18.27 19.44
C PHE A 194 -4.53 -18.42 20.18
N LEU A 195 -3.56 -17.53 19.94
CA LEU A 195 -2.27 -17.51 20.64
C LEU A 195 -2.44 -17.01 22.08
N ARG A 196 -1.46 -17.34 22.95
CA ARG A 196 -1.41 -16.85 24.35
C ARG A 196 -1.58 -15.34 24.39
N ASN A 197 -2.42 -14.88 25.31
CA ASN A 197 -2.79 -13.48 25.38
C ASN A 197 -2.04 -12.73 26.50
N PRO A 198 -1.03 -11.89 26.18
CA PRO A 198 -0.28 -11.13 27.17
C PRO A 198 -1.13 -10.17 28.01
N HIS A 199 -2.33 -9.83 27.55
CA HIS A 199 -3.23 -8.94 28.29
C HIS A 199 -3.66 -9.51 29.66
N TRP A 200 -3.65 -10.83 29.82
CA TRP A 200 -4.00 -11.49 31.09
C TRP A 200 -2.86 -11.49 32.10
N GLU A 201 -1.63 -11.20 31.66
CA GLU A 201 -0.47 -11.05 32.54
C GLU A 201 -0.30 -9.56 32.91
N PRO A 202 -0.52 -9.19 34.20
CA PRO A 202 -0.46 -7.78 34.61
C PRO A 202 0.85 -7.07 34.20
N ASP A 203 1.96 -7.78 34.31
CA ASP A 203 3.31 -7.27 34.02
C ASP A 203 3.56 -7.07 32.52
N LEU A 204 2.84 -7.76 31.64
CA LEU A 204 2.99 -7.64 30.19
C LEU A 204 1.98 -6.70 29.55
N ARG A 205 0.87 -6.43 30.22
CA ARG A 205 -0.25 -5.64 29.71
C ARG A 205 0.14 -4.23 29.20
N PRO A 206 1.02 -3.46 29.87
CA PRO A 206 1.39 -2.11 29.40
C PRO A 206 2.29 -2.10 28.16
N PHE A 207 2.98 -3.19 27.88
CA PHE A 207 3.94 -3.32 26.79
C PHE A 207 3.28 -3.70 25.46
N THR A 208 4.07 -3.84 24.40
CA THR A 208 3.65 -4.16 23.03
C THR A 208 4.33 -5.43 22.53
N GLY A 209 3.91 -5.96 21.40
CA GLY A 209 4.58 -7.09 20.76
C GLY A 209 6.00 -6.80 20.25
N LEU A 210 6.43 -5.52 20.22
CA LEU A 210 7.81 -5.11 19.94
C LEU A 210 8.73 -5.33 21.16
N ASP A 211 8.16 -5.34 22.37
CA ASP A 211 8.92 -5.55 23.59
C ASP A 211 9.25 -7.03 23.75
N ARG A 212 10.52 -7.35 23.95
CA ARG A 212 11.03 -8.72 23.98
C ARG A 212 10.28 -9.63 24.96
N GLN A 213 9.95 -9.14 26.14
CA GLN A 213 9.20 -9.90 27.13
C GLN A 213 7.80 -10.33 26.66
N VAL A 214 7.16 -9.49 25.82
CA VAL A 214 5.85 -9.79 25.22
C VAL A 214 6.01 -10.75 24.05
N SER A 215 6.98 -10.50 23.17
CA SER A 215 7.24 -11.36 22.02
C SER A 215 7.66 -12.76 22.45
N ASP A 216 8.53 -12.90 23.46
CA ASP A 216 8.94 -14.19 24.03
C ASP A 216 7.73 -14.93 24.67
N TYR A 217 6.84 -14.21 25.36
CA TYR A 217 5.63 -14.81 25.94
C TYR A 217 4.67 -15.34 24.86
N VAL A 218 4.47 -14.60 23.77
CA VAL A 218 3.61 -15.02 22.65
C VAL A 218 4.26 -16.17 21.90
N ALA A 219 5.55 -16.09 21.61
CA ALA A 219 6.31 -17.11 20.90
C ALA A 219 6.41 -18.43 21.70
N ALA A 220 6.33 -18.39 23.02
CA ALA A 220 6.27 -19.58 23.86
C ALA A 220 4.95 -20.38 23.73
N ASP A 221 3.96 -19.92 22.96
CA ASP A 221 2.79 -20.73 22.61
C ASP A 221 3.24 -21.84 21.63
N LYS A 222 2.97 -23.11 21.99
CA LYS A 222 3.33 -24.27 21.18
C LYS A 222 2.82 -24.25 19.73
N ARG A 223 1.83 -23.41 19.46
CA ARG A 223 1.24 -23.22 18.12
C ARG A 223 1.92 -22.13 17.32
N PHE A 224 2.73 -21.28 17.95
CA PHE A 224 3.32 -20.10 17.30
C PHE A 224 4.22 -20.49 16.13
N ASP A 225 5.24 -21.29 16.38
CA ASP A 225 6.21 -21.71 15.35
C ASP A 225 5.54 -22.52 14.24
N VAL A 226 4.59 -23.39 14.60
CA VAL A 226 3.82 -24.18 13.63
C VAL A 226 2.99 -23.27 12.72
N PHE A 227 2.37 -22.25 13.31
CA PHE A 227 1.56 -21.29 12.57
C PHE A 227 2.41 -20.43 11.64
N VAL A 228 3.52 -19.88 12.13
CA VAL A 228 4.49 -19.13 11.28
C VAL A 228 4.98 -20.00 10.14
N LYS A 229 5.35 -21.26 10.40
CA LYS A 229 5.80 -22.19 9.37
C LYS A 229 4.78 -22.36 8.26
N HIS A 230 3.51 -22.63 8.60
CA HIS A 230 2.45 -22.84 7.62
C HIS A 230 2.11 -21.56 6.84
N ILE A 231 2.20 -20.38 7.48
CA ILE A 231 2.07 -19.11 6.76
C ILE A 231 3.20 -18.96 5.75
N MET A 232 4.44 -19.24 6.12
CA MET A 232 5.59 -19.15 5.22
C MET A 232 5.50 -20.15 4.07
N GLU A 233 5.02 -21.37 4.32
CA GLU A 233 4.76 -22.38 3.28
C GLU A 233 3.68 -21.88 2.30
N LEU A 234 2.59 -21.31 2.80
CA LEU A 234 1.52 -20.73 1.99
C LEU A 234 2.01 -19.55 1.15
N LEU A 235 2.72 -18.60 1.78
CA LEU A 235 3.29 -17.44 1.09
C LEU A 235 4.33 -17.87 0.04
N GLY A 236 5.09 -18.94 0.30
CA GLY A 236 6.04 -19.52 -0.65
C GLY A 236 5.39 -20.04 -1.94
N VAL A 237 4.08 -20.33 -1.92
CA VAL A 237 3.30 -20.70 -3.12
C VAL A 237 2.62 -19.47 -3.74
N VAL A 238 2.01 -18.63 -2.90
CA VAL A 238 1.17 -17.51 -3.38
C VAL A 238 2.01 -16.38 -3.96
N LEU A 239 3.11 -15.99 -3.30
CA LEU A 239 3.90 -14.83 -3.74
C LEU A 239 4.53 -15.02 -5.12
N PRO A 240 5.19 -16.17 -5.43
CA PRO A 240 5.68 -16.39 -6.80
C PRO A 240 4.56 -16.37 -7.84
N GLY A 241 3.42 -17.00 -7.55
CA GLY A 241 2.27 -16.99 -8.46
C GLY A 241 1.74 -15.58 -8.74
N CYS A 242 1.64 -14.74 -7.71
CA CYS A 242 1.25 -13.34 -7.87
C CYS A 242 2.29 -12.53 -8.66
N LEU A 243 3.58 -12.81 -8.46
CA LEU A 243 4.66 -12.17 -9.20
C LEU A 243 4.61 -12.58 -10.68
N ASP A 244 4.37 -13.85 -10.98
CA ASP A 244 4.22 -14.36 -12.35
C ASP A 244 3.04 -13.73 -13.10
N GLU A 245 1.98 -13.35 -12.38
CA GLU A 245 0.82 -12.59 -12.90
C GLU A 245 1.10 -11.08 -13.03
N GLY A 246 2.30 -10.61 -12.67
CA GLY A 246 2.69 -9.21 -12.76
C GLY A 246 2.20 -8.35 -11.59
N LYS A 247 1.79 -8.95 -10.47
CA LYS A 247 1.38 -8.20 -9.29
C LYS A 247 2.59 -7.50 -8.67
N ALA A 248 2.53 -6.17 -8.56
CA ALA A 248 3.62 -5.36 -8.03
C ALA A 248 3.65 -5.33 -6.49
N HIS A 249 2.52 -5.58 -5.83
CA HIS A 249 2.35 -5.47 -4.37
C HIS A 249 1.50 -6.58 -3.80
N PHE A 250 1.85 -7.00 -2.56
CA PHE A 250 1.08 -7.98 -1.80
C PHE A 250 0.97 -7.58 -0.34
N SER A 251 -0.24 -7.53 0.20
CA SER A 251 -0.52 -7.07 1.55
C SER A 251 -1.03 -8.20 2.45
N VAL A 252 -0.34 -8.45 3.57
CA VAL A 252 -0.72 -9.46 4.55
C VAL A 252 -1.04 -8.81 5.89
N GLY A 253 -2.19 -9.13 6.47
CA GLY A 253 -2.62 -8.64 7.77
C GLY A 253 -2.66 -9.70 8.87
N PHE A 254 -2.14 -9.37 10.04
CA PHE A 254 -2.27 -10.18 11.25
C PHE A 254 -3.14 -9.46 12.26
N GLY A 255 -4.27 -10.08 12.67
CA GLY A 255 -5.24 -9.48 13.56
C GLY A 255 -5.27 -10.11 14.94
N CYS A 256 -5.30 -9.29 15.99
CA CYS A 256 -5.68 -9.73 17.32
C CYS A 256 -6.75 -8.80 17.90
N THR A 257 -7.23 -9.06 19.12
CA THR A 257 -8.33 -8.28 19.71
C THR A 257 -8.02 -6.78 19.78
N GLY A 258 -6.82 -6.43 20.26
CA GLY A 258 -6.40 -5.04 20.48
C GLY A 258 -5.30 -4.56 19.53
N GLY A 259 -4.80 -5.39 18.59
CA GLY A 259 -3.79 -5.01 17.62
C GLY A 259 -2.42 -4.63 18.18
N LYS A 260 -2.15 -4.92 19.48
CA LYS A 260 -1.02 -4.38 20.21
C LYS A 260 0.06 -5.43 20.58
N HIS A 261 -0.33 -6.69 20.80
CA HIS A 261 0.56 -7.74 21.30
C HIS A 261 0.77 -8.86 20.27
N ARG A 262 -0.13 -9.87 20.23
CA ARG A 262 -0.01 -11.08 19.40
C ARG A 262 0.16 -10.80 17.91
N SER A 263 -0.64 -9.89 17.37
CA SER A 263 -0.55 -9.47 15.97
C SER A 263 0.78 -8.80 15.65
N VAL A 264 1.28 -7.93 16.53
CA VAL A 264 2.58 -7.27 16.37
C VAL A 264 3.71 -8.30 16.37
N THR A 265 3.77 -9.18 17.38
CA THR A 265 4.79 -10.24 17.46
C THR A 265 4.80 -11.13 16.21
N LEU A 266 3.61 -11.51 15.72
CA LEU A 266 3.53 -12.37 14.54
C LEU A 266 3.92 -11.63 13.25
N THR A 267 3.52 -10.36 13.12
CA THR A 267 3.94 -9.48 12.01
C THR A 267 5.46 -9.41 11.92
N GLU A 268 6.15 -9.13 13.05
CA GLU A 268 7.61 -9.07 13.09
C GLU A 268 8.27 -10.41 12.71
N ALA A 269 7.75 -11.52 13.22
CA ALA A 269 8.29 -12.84 12.94
C ALA A 269 8.19 -13.22 11.44
N VAL A 270 7.02 -12.96 10.82
CA VAL A 270 6.81 -13.27 9.40
C VAL A 270 7.60 -12.30 8.51
N ALA A 271 7.66 -11.02 8.87
CA ALA A 271 8.45 -10.04 8.14
C ALA A 271 9.93 -10.40 8.11
N ALA A 272 10.49 -10.75 9.28
CA ALA A 272 11.88 -11.21 9.37
C ALA A 272 12.14 -12.50 8.56
N ALA A 273 11.17 -13.42 8.52
CA ALA A 273 11.29 -14.66 7.75
C ALA A 273 11.26 -14.41 6.23
N LEU A 274 10.40 -13.48 5.76
CA LEU A 274 10.34 -13.09 4.34
C LEU A 274 11.59 -12.31 3.91
N ALA A 275 12.08 -11.41 4.76
CA ALA A 275 13.31 -10.66 4.48
C ALA A 275 14.53 -11.59 4.31
N LYS A 276 14.63 -12.67 5.11
CA LYS A 276 15.66 -13.70 4.95
C LYS A 276 15.55 -14.45 3.61
N GLN A 277 14.38 -14.44 2.98
CA GLN A 277 14.17 -15.00 1.64
C GLN A 277 14.36 -13.93 0.54
N SER A 278 14.96 -12.79 0.88
CA SER A 278 15.22 -11.66 -0.03
C SER A 278 13.98 -11.00 -0.61
N TRP A 279 12.82 -11.14 0.05
CA TRP A 279 11.65 -10.34 -0.29
C TRP A 279 11.78 -8.92 0.26
N ARG A 280 11.32 -7.95 -0.52
CA ARG A 280 11.16 -6.55 -0.05
C ARG A 280 9.95 -6.48 0.86
N VAL A 281 10.20 -6.20 2.14
CA VAL A 281 9.15 -6.21 3.16
C VAL A 281 9.06 -4.86 3.86
N SER A 282 7.87 -4.31 3.92
CA SER A 282 7.51 -3.19 4.80
C SER A 282 6.60 -3.66 5.92
N ILE A 283 6.75 -3.06 7.10
CA ILE A 283 5.97 -3.41 8.29
C ILE A 283 5.15 -2.21 8.72
N ARG A 284 3.89 -2.46 9.11
CA ARG A 284 3.00 -1.44 9.63
C ARG A 284 2.19 -1.94 10.83
N HIS A 285 2.33 -1.26 11.96
CA HIS A 285 1.57 -1.57 13.18
C HIS A 285 0.46 -0.54 13.43
N ARG A 286 -0.70 -0.72 12.81
CA ARG A 286 -1.79 0.28 12.80
C ARG A 286 -2.20 0.79 14.18
N GLU A 287 -2.23 -0.06 15.19
CA GLU A 287 -2.62 0.38 16.56
C GLU A 287 -1.49 1.07 17.32
N LEU A 288 -0.23 0.77 17.01
CA LEU A 288 0.92 1.43 17.62
C LEU A 288 1.13 2.81 16.99
N GLU A 289 0.96 2.94 15.68
CA GLU A 289 1.00 4.21 14.96
C GLU A 289 -0.02 5.22 15.52
N ARG A 290 -1.26 4.77 15.79
CA ARG A 290 -2.28 5.60 16.45
C ARG A 290 -1.91 6.08 17.86
N GLN A 291 -1.01 5.37 18.52
CA GLN A 291 -0.46 5.75 19.82
C GLN A 291 0.81 6.57 19.70
N GLY A 292 1.18 7.00 18.48
CA GLY A 292 2.38 7.81 18.20
C GLY A 292 3.67 7.00 18.14
N VAL A 293 3.61 5.67 18.20
CA VAL A 293 4.77 4.79 18.02
C VAL A 293 4.92 4.51 16.52
N ARG A 294 5.88 5.17 15.88
CA ARG A 294 6.20 4.90 14.47
C ARG A 294 7.15 3.72 14.38
N VAL A 295 6.75 2.69 13.66
CA VAL A 295 7.59 1.57 13.27
C VAL A 295 7.30 1.29 11.80
N THR A 296 7.88 2.11 10.94
CA THR A 296 8.01 1.82 9.52
C THR A 296 9.49 1.59 9.27
N THR A 297 9.93 0.35 9.41
CA THR A 297 11.29 -0.01 9.04
C THR A 297 11.21 -0.86 7.78
N PRO A 298 11.75 -0.40 6.64
CA PRO A 298 12.03 -1.28 5.52
C PRO A 298 12.98 -2.36 6.03
N VAL A 299 12.60 -3.62 5.95
CA VAL A 299 13.53 -4.72 6.20
C VAL A 299 14.25 -4.98 4.90
N ALA A 300 15.44 -4.35 4.72
CA ALA A 300 16.29 -4.60 3.57
C ALA A 300 16.77 -6.04 3.55
N PRO A 301 16.91 -6.67 2.37
CA PRO A 301 17.53 -7.98 2.23
C PRO A 301 18.96 -7.95 2.78
N GLU A 302 19.39 -9.04 3.42
CA GLU A 302 20.72 -9.15 4.08
C GLU A 302 21.91 -8.89 3.14
N SER A 303 21.74 -9.04 1.82
CA SER A 303 22.77 -8.77 0.81
C SER A 303 23.19 -7.29 0.70
N GLU A 304 22.40 -6.35 1.20
CA GLU A 304 22.73 -4.91 1.15
C GLU A 304 23.41 -4.42 2.45
N ARG A 305 23.35 -5.20 3.53
CA ARG A 305 23.99 -4.83 4.81
C ARG A 305 25.48 -5.06 4.85
N GLU A 306 26.00 -6.05 4.09
CA GLU A 306 27.43 -6.34 4.00
C GLU A 306 28.20 -5.36 3.08
N ALA A 307 27.50 -4.57 2.26
CA ALA A 307 28.13 -3.58 1.37
C ALA A 307 28.33 -2.19 2.02
N SER A 308 27.83 -1.99 3.27
CA SER A 308 27.87 -0.69 3.97
C SER A 308 28.78 -0.68 5.21
N GLU A 309 29.50 -1.78 5.50
CA GLU A 309 30.62 -1.86 6.43
C GLU A 309 31.97 -1.91 5.68
#